data_bf0962fa57706842ded650dda2332506
#
_entry.id   bf0962fa57706842ded650dda2332506
#
_cell.length_a   1.000
_cell.length_b   1.000
_cell.length_c   1.000
_cell.angle_alpha   90.00
_cell.angle_beta   90.00
_cell.angle_gamma   90.00
#
_symmetry.space_group_name_H-M   'P 1'
#
loop_
_entity.id
_entity.type
_entity.pdbx_description
1 polymer ?
#
loop_
_entity_poly.entity_id
_entity_poly.type
_entity_poly.pdbx_seq_one_letter_code
_entity_poly.pdbx_strand_id
1 'polypeptide(L)'
;MIVRKGGVMSSVNGKKKGRVKRVLKRDMSLYLFCIPGIILTFIFSYVPMYGVQLAFRRYNGRAGIWGSPWAGLYYFRRFFESPYFTSTIKNTLVLSLYSLIVSFPVPIILALLLNSFRHKKYRKVIQTITYAPNFISVVVMCGMIILFLSPSVGVIGNVMKHLGMGSTNLMAKKEYWRHIYVWTGVWQNTGWNSVIYFAALSGISPELHEAARCDGATKFQLIRYIDFPSILPTATILL
;
A
#
# COMPACT_ATOMS: atom_id res chain seq x y z
N MET A 1 35.81 1.98 -61.82
CA MET A 1 35.39 1.18 -60.70
C MET A 1 34.62 2.10 -59.73
N ILE A 2 33.28 2.18 -59.87
CA ILE A 2 32.41 3.15 -59.14
C ILE A 2 31.63 2.36 -58.12
N VAL A 3 31.91 2.63 -56.88
CA VAL A 3 31.19 2.03 -55.67
C VAL A 3 29.92 2.78 -55.44
N ARG A 4 28.75 2.14 -55.66
CA ARG A 4 27.42 2.60 -55.23
C ARG A 4 27.26 2.31 -53.74
N LYS A 5 27.34 3.33 -52.88
CA LYS A 5 26.81 3.33 -51.51
C LYS A 5 25.59 4.24 -51.47
N GLY A 6 24.40 3.72 -51.25
CA GLY A 6 23.22 4.52 -51.03
C GLY A 6 21.93 3.78 -51.35
N GLY A 7 21.42 2.94 -50.48
CA GLY A 7 20.13 2.30 -50.75
C GLY A 7 19.57 1.32 -49.73
N VAL A 8 20.04 1.30 -48.47
CA VAL A 8 19.56 0.29 -47.50
C VAL A 8 18.84 0.90 -46.26
N MET A 9 18.96 2.19 -45.99
CA MET A 9 18.39 2.79 -44.77
C MET A 9 16.91 3.21 -44.87
N SER A 10 16.34 3.41 -46.05
CA SER A 10 14.94 3.86 -46.17
C SER A 10 13.88 2.75 -46.07
N SER A 11 14.28 1.50 -46.31
CA SER A 11 13.35 0.35 -46.36
C SER A 11 12.96 -0.19 -44.95
N VAL A 12 13.80 0.02 -43.94
CA VAL A 12 13.57 -0.51 -42.57
C VAL A 12 12.50 0.31 -41.81
N ASN A 13 12.44 1.62 -42.04
CA ASN A 13 11.49 2.51 -41.35
C ASN A 13 10.06 2.39 -41.90
N GLY A 14 9.87 2.08 -43.15
CA GLY A 14 8.55 1.87 -43.77
C GLY A 14 7.85 0.60 -43.25
N LYS A 15 8.61 -0.49 -43.05
CA LYS A 15 8.10 -1.78 -42.55
C LYS A 15 7.68 -1.67 -41.07
N LYS A 16 8.38 -0.88 -40.24
CA LYS A 16 8.01 -0.64 -38.82
C LYS A 16 6.71 0.15 -38.72
N LYS A 17 6.49 1.21 -39.49
CA LYS A 17 5.26 2.00 -39.50
C LYS A 17 4.03 1.18 -39.92
N GLY A 18 4.16 0.31 -40.90
CA GLY A 18 3.08 -0.57 -41.38
C GLY A 18 2.69 -1.63 -40.32
N ARG A 19 3.67 -2.14 -39.57
CA ARG A 19 3.45 -3.13 -38.50
C ARG A 19 2.72 -2.48 -37.31
N VAL A 20 3.12 -1.29 -36.89
CA VAL A 20 2.47 -0.54 -35.81
C VAL A 20 1.00 -0.21 -36.16
N LYS A 21 0.73 0.31 -37.37
CA LYS A 21 -0.65 0.57 -37.80
C LYS A 21 -1.52 -0.69 -37.82
N ARG A 22 -0.96 -1.84 -38.22
CA ARG A 22 -1.69 -3.12 -38.26
C ARG A 22 -1.99 -3.65 -36.85
N VAL A 23 -1.05 -3.54 -35.92
CA VAL A 23 -1.26 -3.87 -34.49
C VAL A 23 -2.28 -2.94 -33.87
N LEU A 24 -2.15 -1.62 -34.08
CA LEU A 24 -3.12 -0.65 -33.56
C LEU A 24 -4.56 -0.95 -34.07
N LYS A 25 -4.71 -1.27 -35.36
CA LYS A 25 -6.04 -1.56 -35.93
C LYS A 25 -6.60 -2.88 -35.43
N ARG A 26 -5.75 -3.89 -35.18
CA ARG A 26 -6.17 -5.17 -34.62
C ARG A 26 -6.63 -5.05 -33.18
N ASP A 27 -5.91 -4.24 -32.39
CA ASP A 27 -6.11 -4.13 -30.95
C ASP A 27 -6.92 -2.86 -30.56
N MET A 28 -7.59 -2.23 -31.55
CA MET A 28 -8.39 -1.00 -31.39
C MET A 28 -9.44 -1.13 -30.28
N SER A 29 -10.10 -2.29 -30.18
CA SER A 29 -11.10 -2.55 -29.14
C SER A 29 -10.48 -2.49 -27.73
N LEU A 30 -9.26 -2.99 -27.56
CA LEU A 30 -8.55 -2.95 -26.27
C LEU A 30 -8.21 -1.50 -25.88
N TYR A 31 -7.74 -0.70 -26.85
CA TYR A 31 -7.46 0.72 -26.59
C TYR A 31 -8.73 1.49 -26.23
N LEU A 32 -9.86 1.19 -26.89
CA LEU A 32 -11.14 1.83 -26.59
C LEU A 32 -11.57 1.57 -25.14
N PHE A 33 -11.36 0.36 -24.62
CA PHE A 33 -11.62 0.05 -23.21
C PHE A 33 -10.65 0.77 -22.24
N CYS A 34 -9.42 1.05 -22.66
CA CYS A 34 -8.43 1.75 -21.83
C CYS A 34 -8.67 3.27 -21.81
N ILE A 35 -9.28 3.86 -22.85
CA ILE A 35 -9.46 5.33 -22.99
C ILE A 35 -10.15 5.94 -21.77
N PRO A 36 -11.29 5.43 -21.26
CA PRO A 36 -11.93 6.02 -20.08
C PRO A 36 -11.01 6.06 -18.85
N GLY A 37 -10.29 4.98 -18.60
CA GLY A 37 -9.32 4.91 -17.49
C GLY A 37 -8.17 5.89 -17.66
N ILE A 38 -7.62 6.02 -18.88
CA ILE A 38 -6.54 6.96 -19.19
C ILE A 38 -7.04 8.41 -19.01
N ILE A 39 -8.23 8.74 -19.49
CA ILE A 39 -8.80 10.09 -19.34
C ILE A 39 -9.00 10.43 -17.86
N LEU A 40 -9.58 9.53 -17.08
CA LEU A 40 -9.76 9.73 -15.64
C LEU A 40 -8.42 9.93 -14.93
N THR A 41 -7.46 9.07 -15.22
CA THR A 41 -6.10 9.20 -14.65
C THR A 41 -5.46 10.52 -15.04
N PHE A 42 -5.60 10.95 -16.31
CA PHE A 42 -5.07 12.23 -16.77
C PHE A 42 -5.72 13.41 -16.05
N ILE A 43 -7.04 13.44 -15.97
CA ILE A 43 -7.78 14.54 -15.32
C ILE A 43 -7.49 14.61 -13.82
N PHE A 44 -7.51 13.47 -13.11
CA PHE A 44 -7.44 13.46 -11.65
C PHE A 44 -6.01 13.34 -11.09
N SER A 45 -5.06 12.85 -11.88
CA SER A 45 -3.67 12.70 -11.42
C SER A 45 -2.71 13.69 -12.09
N TYR A 46 -2.79 13.89 -13.42
CA TYR A 46 -1.86 14.75 -14.13
C TYR A 46 -2.26 16.24 -14.11
N VAL A 47 -3.55 16.55 -14.29
CA VAL A 47 -4.00 17.94 -14.24
C VAL A 47 -3.70 18.61 -12.89
N PRO A 48 -3.91 17.97 -11.72
CA PRO A 48 -3.54 18.56 -10.43
C PRO A 48 -2.03 18.77 -10.24
N MET A 49 -1.16 18.01 -10.94
CA MET A 49 0.29 18.24 -10.90
C MET A 49 0.68 19.64 -11.40
N TYR A 50 -0.15 20.24 -12.25
CA TYR A 50 0.01 21.63 -12.63
C TYR A 50 0.01 22.58 -11.42
N GLY A 51 -0.70 22.23 -10.34
CA GLY A 51 -0.71 22.96 -9.07
C GLY A 51 0.62 23.04 -8.34
N VAL A 52 1.64 22.23 -8.73
CA VAL A 52 3.01 22.32 -8.17
C VAL A 52 3.59 23.74 -8.33
N GLN A 53 3.19 24.47 -9.36
CA GLN A 53 3.60 25.87 -9.56
C GLN A 53 3.22 26.80 -8.40
N LEU A 54 2.19 26.44 -7.61
CA LEU A 54 1.77 27.22 -6.44
C LEU A 54 2.88 27.29 -5.36
N ALA A 55 3.74 26.31 -5.28
CA ALA A 55 4.88 26.31 -4.37
C ALA A 55 5.88 27.45 -4.67
N PHE A 56 5.91 27.92 -5.92
CA PHE A 56 6.83 28.94 -6.41
C PHE A 56 6.16 30.30 -6.66
N ARG A 57 4.85 30.42 -6.41
CA ARG A 57 4.08 31.64 -6.64
C ARG A 57 3.43 32.16 -5.36
N ARG A 58 3.35 33.46 -5.20
CA ARG A 58 2.53 34.09 -4.14
C ARG A 58 1.07 34.06 -4.58
N TYR A 59 0.40 32.93 -4.28
CA TYR A 59 -0.95 32.70 -4.75
C TYR A 59 -1.94 33.77 -4.28
N ASN A 60 -2.66 34.36 -5.22
CA ASN A 60 -3.77 35.24 -4.97
C ASN A 60 -5.04 34.67 -5.65
N GLY A 61 -6.05 34.33 -4.83
CA GLY A 61 -7.27 33.69 -5.33
C GLY A 61 -8.03 34.47 -6.38
N ARG A 62 -7.89 35.82 -6.40
CA ARG A 62 -8.53 36.68 -7.42
C ARG A 62 -7.81 36.65 -8.78
N ALA A 63 -6.50 36.50 -8.76
CA ALA A 63 -5.67 36.49 -9.96
C ALA A 63 -5.46 35.08 -10.56
N GLY A 64 -5.80 34.04 -9.81
CA GLY A 64 -5.57 32.67 -10.20
C GLY A 64 -4.06 32.29 -10.19
N ILE A 65 -3.76 31.10 -10.72
CA ILE A 65 -2.37 30.60 -10.75
C ILE A 65 -1.49 31.46 -11.66
N TRP A 66 -1.99 31.80 -12.84
CA TRP A 66 -1.22 32.54 -13.86
C TRP A 66 -1.01 34.02 -13.52
N GLY A 67 -1.98 34.65 -12.90
CA GLY A 67 -1.88 36.05 -12.49
C GLY A 67 -1.12 36.26 -11.18
N SER A 68 -0.75 35.21 -10.50
CA SER A 68 -0.03 35.28 -9.22
C SER A 68 1.48 35.55 -9.46
N PRO A 69 2.11 36.53 -8.78
CA PRO A 69 3.53 36.83 -8.93
C PRO A 69 4.40 35.69 -8.53
N TRP A 70 5.54 35.56 -9.21
CA TRP A 70 6.56 34.54 -8.93
C TRP A 70 7.26 34.87 -7.62
N ALA A 71 7.32 33.93 -6.69
CA ALA A 71 7.94 34.07 -5.37
C ALA A 71 9.25 33.27 -5.23
N GLY A 72 9.66 32.53 -6.27
CA GLY A 72 10.85 31.68 -6.24
C GLY A 72 10.79 30.65 -5.12
N LEU A 73 11.85 30.52 -4.34
CA LEU A 73 11.96 29.55 -3.25
C LEU A 73 11.52 30.11 -1.88
N TYR A 74 10.83 31.25 -1.86
CA TYR A 74 10.42 31.92 -0.62
C TYR A 74 9.64 30.98 0.33
N TYR A 75 8.66 30.24 -0.19
CA TYR A 75 7.85 29.32 0.63
C TYR A 75 8.62 28.10 1.10
N PHE A 76 9.58 27.62 0.33
CA PHE A 76 10.46 26.54 0.75
C PHE A 76 11.33 26.99 1.94
N ARG A 77 11.97 28.17 1.81
CA ARG A 77 12.78 28.72 2.89
C ARG A 77 11.96 28.92 4.16
N ARG A 78 10.77 29.53 4.05
CA ARG A 78 9.85 29.71 5.16
C ARG A 78 9.41 28.39 5.79
N PHE A 79 9.24 27.32 4.98
CA PHE A 79 8.92 25.98 5.48
C PHE A 79 10.07 25.40 6.29
N PHE A 80 11.31 25.48 5.79
CA PHE A 80 12.49 24.98 6.50
C PHE A 80 12.79 25.76 7.78
N GLU A 81 12.53 27.05 7.81
CA GLU A 81 12.69 27.93 8.97
C GLU A 81 11.51 27.78 9.97
N SER A 82 10.45 27.09 9.59
CA SER A 82 9.27 26.89 10.44
C SER A 82 9.60 26.03 11.67
N PRO A 83 9.16 26.40 12.88
CA PRO A 83 9.32 25.58 14.09
C PRO A 83 8.64 24.21 13.97
N TYR A 84 7.69 24.07 13.03
CA TYR A 84 6.98 22.82 12.79
C TYR A 84 7.73 21.86 11.84
N PHE A 85 8.74 22.34 11.08
CA PHE A 85 9.44 21.52 10.10
C PHE A 85 10.01 20.24 10.70
N THR A 86 10.88 20.39 11.71
CA THR A 86 11.54 19.25 12.38
C THR A 86 10.54 18.30 13.00
N SER A 87 9.50 18.83 13.64
CA SER A 87 8.45 18.01 14.29
C SER A 87 7.63 17.23 13.26
N THR A 88 7.29 17.85 12.13
CA THR A 88 6.53 17.20 11.04
C THR A 88 7.35 16.10 10.38
N ILE A 89 8.60 16.39 10.00
CA ILE A 89 9.50 15.38 9.39
C ILE A 89 9.73 14.21 10.35
N LYS A 90 10.09 14.50 11.61
CA LYS A 90 10.28 13.44 12.62
C LYS A 90 9.03 12.59 12.80
N ASN A 91 7.87 13.23 12.90
CA ASN A 91 6.60 12.48 13.07
C ASN A 91 6.30 11.60 11.86
N THR A 92 6.48 12.12 10.64
CA THR A 92 6.27 11.36 9.40
C THR A 92 7.21 10.17 9.32
N LEU A 93 8.50 10.37 9.55
CA LEU A 93 9.50 9.29 9.49
C LEU A 93 9.23 8.21 10.55
N VAL A 94 9.00 8.62 11.80
CA VAL A 94 8.71 7.67 12.89
C VAL A 94 7.44 6.89 12.61
N LEU A 95 6.37 7.56 12.16
CA LEU A 95 5.09 6.91 11.88
C LEU A 95 5.18 5.94 10.68
N SER A 96 5.84 6.38 9.59
CA SER A 96 6.05 5.55 8.40
C SER A 96 6.91 4.32 8.71
N LEU A 97 8.01 4.50 9.43
CA LEU A 97 8.89 3.40 9.79
C LEU A 97 8.20 2.42 10.75
N TYR A 98 7.49 2.94 11.75
CA TYR A 98 6.72 2.11 12.68
C TYR A 98 5.62 1.33 11.94
N SER A 99 4.86 2.00 11.07
CA SER A 99 3.84 1.34 10.25
C SER A 99 4.46 0.26 9.37
N LEU A 100 5.58 0.52 8.72
CA LEU A 100 6.26 -0.44 7.86
C LEU A 100 6.70 -1.68 8.64
N ILE A 101 7.40 -1.47 9.78
CA ILE A 101 7.92 -2.57 10.62
C ILE A 101 6.80 -3.48 11.12
N VAL A 102 5.62 -2.93 11.43
CA VAL A 102 4.51 -3.72 11.98
C VAL A 102 3.59 -4.23 10.88
N SER A 103 3.18 -3.38 9.93
CA SER A 103 2.19 -3.74 8.91
C SER A 103 2.74 -4.69 7.84
N PHE A 104 4.06 -4.74 7.64
CA PHE A 104 4.65 -5.63 6.65
C PHE A 104 4.73 -7.10 7.10
N PRO A 105 5.27 -7.45 8.29
CA PRO A 105 5.40 -8.84 8.69
C PRO A 105 4.07 -9.49 9.14
N VAL A 106 3.12 -8.72 9.69
CA VAL A 106 1.90 -9.28 10.26
C VAL A 106 1.02 -10.02 9.24
N PRO A 107 0.77 -9.49 8.02
CA PRO A 107 0.07 -10.23 6.96
C PRO A 107 0.80 -11.49 6.50
N ILE A 108 2.13 -11.46 6.46
CA ILE A 108 2.97 -12.63 6.11
C ILE A 108 2.78 -13.72 7.16
N ILE A 109 2.89 -13.37 8.43
CA ILE A 109 2.69 -14.32 9.55
C ILE A 109 1.27 -14.91 9.47
N LEU A 110 0.26 -14.07 9.24
CA LEU A 110 -1.13 -14.55 9.10
C LEU A 110 -1.27 -15.53 7.93
N ALA A 111 -0.68 -15.24 6.76
CA ALA A 111 -0.73 -16.11 5.59
C ALA A 111 -0.06 -17.46 5.86
N LEU A 112 1.13 -17.47 6.48
CA LEU A 112 1.85 -18.68 6.87
C LEU A 112 1.05 -19.52 7.88
N LEU A 113 0.44 -18.88 8.88
CA LEU A 113 -0.44 -19.54 9.84
C LEU A 113 -1.65 -20.16 9.13
N LEU A 114 -2.33 -19.40 8.27
CA LEU A 114 -3.47 -19.89 7.50
C LEU A 114 -3.10 -21.07 6.59
N ASN A 115 -1.91 -21.06 5.99
CA ASN A 115 -1.42 -22.18 5.16
C ASN A 115 -1.17 -23.44 6.00
N SER A 116 -0.76 -23.29 7.25
CA SER A 116 -0.48 -24.42 8.16
C SER A 116 -1.73 -25.12 8.67
N PHE A 117 -2.93 -24.55 8.52
CA PHE A 117 -4.18 -25.16 8.98
C PHE A 117 -4.59 -26.34 8.10
N ARG A 118 -4.71 -27.53 8.73
CA ARG A 118 -5.13 -28.75 8.05
C ARG A 118 -6.60 -28.74 7.63
N HIS A 119 -7.47 -28.15 8.46
CA HIS A 119 -8.92 -28.15 8.24
C HIS A 119 -9.35 -26.91 7.45
N LYS A 120 -9.83 -27.12 6.22
CA LYS A 120 -10.31 -26.05 5.31
C LYS A 120 -11.42 -25.20 5.93
N LYS A 121 -12.32 -25.78 6.74
CA LYS A 121 -13.43 -25.04 7.38
C LYS A 121 -12.91 -23.97 8.36
N TYR A 122 -12.01 -24.36 9.29
CA TYR A 122 -11.43 -23.40 10.24
C TYR A 122 -10.64 -22.29 9.55
N ARG A 123 -9.86 -22.65 8.54
CA ARG A 123 -9.13 -21.68 7.72
C ARG A 123 -10.07 -20.64 7.10
N LYS A 124 -11.20 -21.10 6.49
CA LYS A 124 -12.19 -20.21 5.88
C LYS A 124 -12.83 -19.27 6.91
N VAL A 125 -13.18 -19.78 8.09
CA VAL A 125 -13.75 -18.96 9.17
C VAL A 125 -12.76 -17.87 9.61
N ILE A 126 -11.50 -18.22 9.87
CA ILE A 126 -10.47 -17.25 10.27
C ILE A 126 -10.26 -16.22 9.17
N GLN A 127 -10.18 -16.63 7.90
CA GLN A 127 -10.09 -15.72 6.76
C GLN A 127 -11.26 -14.74 6.74
N THR A 128 -12.49 -15.22 6.86
CA THR A 128 -13.67 -14.35 6.86
C THR A 128 -13.63 -13.32 7.99
N ILE A 129 -13.27 -13.74 9.20
CA ILE A 129 -13.19 -12.85 10.36
C ILE A 129 -12.07 -11.81 10.18
N THR A 130 -10.90 -12.23 9.69
CA THR A 130 -9.75 -11.33 9.53
C THR A 130 -9.90 -10.38 8.33
N TYR A 131 -10.70 -10.75 7.30
CA TYR A 131 -10.96 -9.90 6.14
C TYR A 131 -12.05 -8.86 6.39
N ALA A 132 -12.99 -9.15 7.29
CA ALA A 132 -14.14 -8.30 7.57
C ALA A 132 -13.79 -6.85 7.92
N PRO A 133 -12.76 -6.55 8.75
CA PRO A 133 -12.41 -5.17 9.11
C PRO A 133 -12.04 -4.29 7.93
N ASN A 134 -11.50 -4.86 6.85
CA ASN A 134 -11.10 -4.11 5.65
C ASN A 134 -12.29 -3.43 4.94
N PHE A 135 -13.48 -3.97 5.09
CA PHE A 135 -14.70 -3.40 4.49
C PHE A 135 -15.34 -2.29 5.31
N ILE A 136 -14.81 -2.01 6.50
CA ILE A 136 -15.30 -0.93 7.35
C ILE A 136 -14.71 0.38 6.83
N SER A 137 -15.57 1.39 6.56
CA SER A 137 -15.08 2.69 6.14
C SER A 137 -14.23 3.36 7.23
N VAL A 138 -13.26 4.17 6.83
CA VAL A 138 -12.36 4.89 7.76
C VAL A 138 -13.15 5.74 8.76
N VAL A 139 -14.25 6.37 8.33
CA VAL A 139 -15.09 7.21 9.20
C VAL A 139 -15.73 6.37 10.31
N VAL A 140 -16.33 5.23 9.94
CA VAL A 140 -16.93 4.29 10.91
C VAL A 140 -15.85 3.73 11.83
N MET A 141 -14.70 3.37 11.29
CA MET A 141 -13.55 2.88 12.07
C MET A 141 -13.12 3.90 13.12
N CYS A 142 -12.95 5.16 12.75
CA CYS A 142 -12.61 6.24 13.70
C CYS A 142 -13.66 6.38 14.80
N GLY A 143 -14.95 6.34 14.45
CA GLY A 143 -16.04 6.36 15.42
C GLY A 143 -16.00 5.18 16.41
N MET A 144 -15.74 3.97 15.89
CA MET A 144 -15.59 2.77 16.73
C MET A 144 -14.40 2.89 17.69
N ILE A 145 -13.25 3.40 17.24
CA ILE A 145 -12.06 3.58 18.08
C ILE A 145 -12.33 4.58 19.18
N ILE A 146 -12.94 5.74 18.85
CA ILE A 146 -13.31 6.76 19.84
C ILE A 146 -14.23 6.16 20.88
N LEU A 147 -15.24 5.39 20.47
CA LEU A 147 -16.18 4.75 21.38
C LEU A 147 -15.49 3.69 22.26
N PHE A 148 -14.68 2.80 21.68
CA PHE A 148 -14.02 1.71 22.42
C PHE A 148 -12.97 2.21 23.40
N LEU A 149 -12.26 3.29 23.05
CA LEU A 149 -11.24 3.91 23.91
C LEU A 149 -11.83 4.92 24.91
N SER A 150 -13.14 5.19 24.84
CA SER A 150 -13.80 6.13 25.77
C SER A 150 -13.67 5.63 27.22
N PRO A 151 -13.23 6.49 28.15
CA PRO A 151 -13.08 6.12 29.56
C PRO A 151 -14.38 5.76 30.28
N SER A 152 -15.50 6.30 29.79
CA SER A 152 -16.81 6.19 30.46
C SER A 152 -17.66 5.03 29.93
N VAL A 153 -17.69 4.85 28.61
CA VAL A 153 -18.60 3.87 27.95
C VAL A 153 -17.83 2.82 27.13
N GLY A 154 -16.53 3.02 26.91
CA GLY A 154 -15.73 2.14 26.07
C GLY A 154 -15.36 0.83 26.76
N VAL A 155 -15.36 -0.26 25.99
CA VAL A 155 -14.94 -1.58 26.48
C VAL A 155 -13.50 -1.53 27.02
N ILE A 156 -12.59 -0.92 26.27
CA ILE A 156 -11.17 -0.81 26.65
C ILE A 156 -11.02 0.10 27.86
N GLY A 157 -11.75 1.23 27.91
CA GLY A 157 -11.77 2.12 29.06
C GLY A 157 -12.21 1.41 30.35
N ASN A 158 -13.27 0.60 30.27
CA ASN A 158 -13.77 -0.18 31.41
C ASN A 158 -12.78 -1.27 31.85
N VAL A 159 -12.18 -2.01 30.92
CA VAL A 159 -11.16 -3.02 31.25
C VAL A 159 -9.95 -2.36 31.94
N MET A 160 -9.47 -1.22 31.46
CA MET A 160 -8.37 -0.48 32.10
C MET A 160 -8.73 -0.03 33.52
N LYS A 161 -9.96 0.43 33.73
CA LYS A 161 -10.46 0.81 35.04
C LYS A 161 -10.47 -0.37 36.03
N HIS A 162 -10.92 -1.55 35.58
CA HIS A 162 -10.89 -2.78 36.39
C HIS A 162 -9.47 -3.29 36.68
N LEU A 163 -8.52 -3.04 35.80
CA LEU A 163 -7.10 -3.36 36.00
C LEU A 163 -6.35 -2.35 36.89
N GLY A 164 -7.06 -1.35 37.49
CA GLY A 164 -6.45 -0.36 38.38
C GLY A 164 -5.64 0.73 37.65
N MET A 165 -5.69 0.78 36.30
CA MET A 165 -4.95 1.77 35.50
C MET A 165 -5.63 3.14 35.44
N GLY A 166 -6.74 3.32 36.15
CA GLY A 166 -7.49 4.56 36.21
C GLY A 166 -8.34 4.85 34.98
N SER A 167 -9.17 5.88 35.05
CA SER A 167 -10.00 6.36 33.92
C SER A 167 -9.19 7.32 33.03
N THR A 168 -8.24 6.79 32.27
CA THR A 168 -7.41 7.62 31.39
C THR A 168 -8.01 7.70 29.98
N ASN A 169 -8.23 8.93 29.49
CA ASN A 169 -8.58 9.12 28.08
C ASN A 169 -7.33 8.92 27.22
N LEU A 170 -7.21 7.74 26.60
CA LEU A 170 -6.09 7.39 25.75
C LEU A 170 -5.99 8.30 24.51
N MET A 171 -7.14 8.76 24.01
CA MET A 171 -7.21 9.67 22.86
C MET A 171 -6.69 11.08 23.18
N ALA A 172 -6.69 11.49 24.43
CA ALA A 172 -6.17 12.79 24.84
C ALA A 172 -4.65 12.80 25.06
N LYS A 173 -4.02 11.64 25.10
CA LYS A 173 -2.57 11.53 25.35
C LYS A 173 -1.81 11.33 24.05
N LYS A 174 -0.92 12.26 23.74
CA LYS A 174 -0.09 12.30 22.52
C LYS A 174 0.75 11.02 22.31
N GLU A 175 1.20 10.40 23.41
CA GLU A 175 2.05 9.20 23.38
C GLU A 175 1.35 8.01 22.74
N TYR A 176 0.04 7.85 22.95
CA TYR A 176 -0.73 6.71 22.46
C TYR A 176 -1.19 6.86 21.00
N TRP A 177 -1.22 8.07 20.44
CA TRP A 177 -1.75 8.32 19.11
C TRP A 177 -1.08 7.50 18.01
N ARG A 178 0.24 7.39 18.04
CA ARG A 178 0.98 6.60 17.04
C ARG A 178 0.64 5.12 17.13
N HIS A 179 0.52 4.60 18.35
CA HIS A 179 0.17 3.20 18.59
C HIS A 179 -1.26 2.92 18.14
N ILE A 180 -2.21 3.77 18.51
CA ILE A 180 -3.60 3.63 18.10
C ILE A 180 -3.71 3.64 16.58
N TYR A 181 -3.08 4.59 15.91
CA TYR A 181 -3.07 4.71 14.46
C TYR A 181 -2.49 3.46 13.77
N VAL A 182 -1.29 3.03 14.16
CA VAL A 182 -0.61 1.91 13.51
C VAL A 182 -1.35 0.60 13.75
N TRP A 183 -1.70 0.29 15.01
CA TRP A 183 -2.35 -0.97 15.32
C TRP A 183 -3.78 -1.08 14.79
N THR A 184 -4.49 0.03 14.69
CA THR A 184 -5.80 0.07 14.03
C THR A 184 -5.65 -0.21 12.54
N GLY A 185 -4.69 0.41 11.87
CA GLY A 185 -4.39 0.16 10.47
C GLY A 185 -3.96 -1.29 10.21
N VAL A 186 -3.14 -1.86 11.09
CA VAL A 186 -2.75 -3.28 11.04
C VAL A 186 -3.97 -4.18 11.17
N TRP A 187 -4.80 -3.96 12.20
CA TRP A 187 -6.01 -4.75 12.39
C TRP A 187 -6.95 -4.68 11.19
N GLN A 188 -7.15 -3.49 10.62
CA GLN A 188 -8.03 -3.28 9.48
C GLN A 188 -7.53 -3.99 8.21
N ASN A 189 -6.23 -3.93 7.94
CA ASN A 189 -5.70 -4.30 6.63
C ASN A 189 -5.00 -5.66 6.59
N THR A 190 -4.60 -6.23 7.73
CA THR A 190 -3.81 -7.47 7.79
C THR A 190 -4.47 -8.62 7.05
N GLY A 191 -5.77 -8.82 7.25
CA GLY A 191 -6.49 -9.90 6.61
C GLY A 191 -6.44 -9.78 5.09
N TRP A 192 -6.79 -8.62 4.56
CA TRP A 192 -6.79 -8.36 3.12
C TRP A 192 -5.39 -8.47 2.52
N ASN A 193 -4.39 -7.87 3.14
CA ASN A 193 -3.01 -7.92 2.68
C ASN A 193 -2.44 -9.35 2.71
N SER A 194 -2.92 -10.22 3.60
CA SER A 194 -2.50 -11.61 3.67
C SER A 194 -2.95 -12.46 2.48
N VAL A 195 -3.97 -12.01 1.72
CA VAL A 195 -4.53 -12.76 0.57
C VAL A 195 -3.48 -13.01 -0.50
N ILE A 196 -2.67 -11.99 -0.81
CA ILE A 196 -1.64 -12.10 -1.86
C ILE A 196 -0.57 -13.13 -1.47
N TYR A 197 -0.12 -13.07 -0.21
CA TYR A 197 0.85 -14.05 0.31
C TYR A 197 0.27 -15.46 0.38
N PHE A 198 -0.99 -15.57 0.78
CA PHE A 198 -1.68 -16.86 0.81
C PHE A 198 -1.88 -17.45 -0.60
N ALA A 199 -2.15 -16.60 -1.61
CA ALA A 199 -2.22 -17.02 -3.00
C ALA A 199 -0.85 -17.54 -3.49
N ALA A 200 0.24 -16.85 -3.16
CA ALA A 200 1.59 -17.29 -3.48
C ALA A 200 1.92 -18.65 -2.84
N LEU A 201 1.57 -18.85 -1.56
CA LEU A 201 1.73 -20.12 -0.85
C LEU A 201 0.91 -21.26 -1.49
N SER A 202 -0.28 -20.94 -1.99
CA SER A 202 -1.15 -21.93 -2.65
C SER A 202 -0.60 -22.40 -3.99
N GLY A 203 0.36 -21.69 -4.58
CA GLY A 203 1.05 -22.06 -5.82
C GLY A 203 2.24 -23.00 -5.61
N ILE A 204 2.63 -23.30 -4.37
CA ILE A 204 3.72 -24.24 -4.07
C ILE A 204 3.24 -25.67 -4.35
N SER A 205 4.08 -26.47 -5.05
CA SER A 205 3.75 -27.87 -5.33
C SER A 205 3.56 -28.67 -4.04
N PRO A 206 2.43 -29.39 -3.88
CA PRO A 206 2.22 -30.28 -2.75
C PRO A 206 3.31 -31.35 -2.58
N GLU A 207 3.89 -31.81 -3.68
CA GLU A 207 4.97 -32.82 -3.71
C GLU A 207 6.18 -32.38 -2.89
N LEU A 208 6.50 -31.08 -2.91
CA LEU A 208 7.63 -30.52 -2.15
C LEU A 208 7.40 -30.68 -0.63
N HIS A 209 6.16 -30.45 -0.18
CA HIS A 209 5.78 -30.62 1.22
C HIS A 209 5.73 -32.10 1.62
N GLU A 210 5.29 -32.97 0.70
CA GLU A 210 5.23 -34.42 0.94
C GLU A 210 6.63 -35.01 1.03
N ALA A 211 7.53 -34.68 0.11
CA ALA A 211 8.92 -35.11 0.15
C ALA A 211 9.60 -34.70 1.47
N ALA A 212 9.47 -33.40 1.83
CA ALA A 212 10.06 -32.92 3.09
C ALA A 212 9.48 -33.63 4.35
N ARG A 213 8.21 -34.00 4.32
CA ARG A 213 7.61 -34.80 5.43
C ARG A 213 8.12 -36.21 5.45
N CYS A 214 8.38 -36.85 4.31
CA CYS A 214 9.02 -38.16 4.24
C CYS A 214 10.45 -38.10 4.82
N ASP A 215 11.15 -36.98 4.63
CA ASP A 215 12.45 -36.70 5.22
C ASP A 215 12.38 -36.34 6.73
N GLY A 216 11.20 -36.39 7.34
CA GLY A 216 10.99 -36.12 8.77
C GLY A 216 10.90 -34.61 9.13
N ALA A 217 10.69 -33.70 8.18
CA ALA A 217 10.61 -32.30 8.48
C ALA A 217 9.39 -31.92 9.36
N THR A 218 9.66 -31.16 10.41
CA THR A 218 8.64 -30.61 11.30
C THR A 218 7.87 -29.47 10.59
N LYS A 219 6.68 -29.11 11.10
CA LYS A 219 5.88 -27.99 10.56
C LYS A 219 6.65 -26.68 10.52
N PHE A 220 7.47 -26.41 11.54
CA PHE A 220 8.27 -25.18 11.58
C PHE A 220 9.37 -25.19 10.50
N GLN A 221 9.98 -26.35 10.24
CA GLN A 221 10.96 -26.50 9.16
C GLN A 221 10.31 -26.31 7.78
N LEU A 222 9.10 -26.85 7.54
CA LEU A 222 8.35 -26.60 6.31
C LEU A 222 8.10 -25.11 6.09
N ILE A 223 7.64 -24.39 7.12
CA ILE A 223 7.42 -22.94 7.05
C ILE A 223 8.74 -22.21 6.75
N ARG A 224 9.82 -22.52 7.47
CA ARG A 224 11.08 -21.79 7.37
C ARG A 224 11.83 -22.05 6.07
N TYR A 225 11.84 -23.29 5.57
CA TYR A 225 12.68 -23.70 4.45
C TYR A 225 11.91 -23.83 3.12
N ILE A 226 10.59 -23.92 3.14
CA ILE A 226 9.77 -24.06 1.94
C ILE A 226 8.84 -22.85 1.79
N ASP A 227 7.93 -22.65 2.75
CA ASP A 227 6.87 -21.63 2.61
C ASP A 227 7.43 -20.21 2.60
N PHE A 228 8.25 -19.86 3.59
CA PHE A 228 8.79 -18.50 3.74
C PHE A 228 9.70 -18.09 2.56
N PRO A 229 10.68 -18.91 2.12
CA PRO A 229 11.47 -18.58 0.93
C PRO A 229 10.64 -18.43 -0.34
N SER A 230 9.58 -19.24 -0.48
CA SER A 230 8.72 -19.20 -1.67
C SER A 230 7.91 -17.89 -1.79
N ILE A 231 7.59 -17.23 -0.68
CA ILE A 231 6.88 -15.95 -0.70
C ILE A 231 7.80 -14.73 -0.74
N LEU A 232 9.11 -14.90 -0.53
CA LEU A 232 10.06 -13.78 -0.53
C LEU A 232 10.02 -12.93 -1.80
N PRO A 233 9.93 -13.49 -3.03
CA PRO A 233 9.79 -12.67 -4.24
C PRO A 233 8.54 -11.80 -4.20
N THR A 234 7.41 -12.35 -3.76
CA THR A 234 6.15 -11.59 -3.60
C THR A 234 6.28 -10.54 -2.50
N ALA A 235 6.91 -10.87 -1.38
CA ALA A 235 7.16 -9.94 -0.29
C ALA A 235 8.05 -8.76 -0.73
N THR A 236 9.09 -9.03 -1.52
CA THR A 236 9.99 -7.98 -2.04
C THR A 236 9.29 -7.03 -3.02
N ILE A 237 8.32 -7.53 -3.80
CA ILE A 237 7.55 -6.69 -4.72
C ILE A 237 6.56 -5.78 -3.95
N LEU A 238 6.07 -6.23 -2.80
CA LEU A 238 5.06 -5.51 -2.00
C LEU A 238 5.68 -4.58 -0.92
N LEU A 239 6.97 -4.66 -0.69
CA LEU A 239 7.74 -3.79 0.19
C LEU A 239 8.03 -2.45 -0.48
#